data_0dcef2656ccc3c8df7df3b2006d1630b
#
_entry.id   0dcef2656ccc3c8df7df3b2006d1630b
#
_cell.length_a   1.000
_cell.length_b   1.000
_cell.length_c   1.000
_cell.angle_alpha   90.00
_cell.angle_beta   90.00
_cell.angle_gamma   90.00
#
_symmetry.space_group_name_H-M   'P 1'
#
loop_
_entity.id
_entity.type
_entity.pdbx_description
1 polymer ?
#
loop_
_entity_poly.entity_id
_entity_poly.type
_entity_poly.pdbx_seq_one_letter_code
_entity_poly.pdbx_strand_id
1 'polypeptide(L)'
;MSTSTVWIFNGHKAAFPSGVFAHREQATNWIAQHKLSGVLTEYPVDTGTLDWAITNQFFLPKKPEHSQAKFIQSFTSSRQRHEHYEEGTLVA
;
A
#
# COMPACT_ATOMS: atom_id res chain seq x y z
N MET A 1 14.20 7.13 -15.11
CA MET A 1 14.36 5.92 -14.32
C MET A 1 13.02 5.50 -13.73
N SER A 2 12.64 4.27 -13.96
CA SER A 2 11.35 3.81 -13.45
C SER A 2 11.47 3.55 -11.95
N THR A 3 10.40 3.87 -11.24
CA THR A 3 10.32 3.60 -9.82
C THR A 3 9.89 2.15 -9.61
N SER A 4 10.66 1.43 -8.81
CA SER A 4 10.25 0.09 -8.41
C SER A 4 9.14 0.18 -7.38
N THR A 5 8.26 -0.79 -7.42
CA THR A 5 7.19 -0.90 -6.42
C THR A 5 7.17 -2.29 -5.84
N VAL A 6 6.55 -2.42 -4.68
CA VAL A 6 6.30 -3.71 -4.05
C VAL A 6 4.84 -3.79 -3.67
N TRP A 7 4.36 -5.02 -3.52
CA TRP A 7 2.99 -5.28 -3.10
C TRP A 7 3.02 -5.82 -1.68
N ILE A 8 2.32 -5.12 -0.80
CA ILE A 8 2.34 -5.42 0.64
C ILE A 8 0.95 -5.87 1.07
N PHE A 9 0.87 -7.04 1.71
CA PHE A 9 -0.38 -7.57 2.19
C PHE A 9 -0.52 -7.33 3.68
N ASN A 10 -1.64 -6.72 4.06
CA ASN A 10 -2.00 -6.51 5.45
C ASN A 10 -3.29 -7.27 5.75
N GLY A 11 -3.20 -8.28 6.61
CA GLY A 11 -4.35 -9.10 6.94
C GLY A 11 -5.41 -8.35 7.71
N HIS A 12 -6.65 -8.81 7.59
CA HIS A 12 -7.78 -8.23 8.30
C HIS A 12 -7.51 -8.24 9.81
N LYS A 13 -7.64 -7.08 10.45
CA LYS A 13 -7.40 -6.88 11.88
C LYS A 13 -5.96 -7.13 12.31
N ALA A 14 -5.03 -7.28 11.37
CA ALA A 14 -3.62 -7.43 11.71
C ALA A 14 -2.97 -6.05 11.88
N ALA A 15 -2.12 -5.93 12.89
CA ALA A 15 -1.43 -4.67 13.15
C ALA A 15 -0.33 -4.39 12.12
N PHE A 16 0.28 -5.46 11.57
CA PHE A 16 1.42 -5.31 10.66
C PHE A 16 1.24 -6.17 9.42
N PRO A 17 1.91 -5.78 8.32
CA PRO A 17 1.89 -6.58 7.11
C PRO A 17 2.50 -7.96 7.32
N SER A 18 2.03 -8.93 6.55
CA SER A 18 2.51 -10.31 6.65
C SER A 18 3.15 -10.81 5.37
N GLY A 19 3.17 -10.02 4.31
CA GLY A 19 3.82 -10.43 3.08
C GLY A 19 4.23 -9.23 2.25
N VAL A 20 5.41 -9.30 1.63
CA VAL A 20 5.94 -8.28 0.74
C VAL A 20 6.39 -8.97 -0.54
N PHE A 21 5.88 -8.52 -1.67
CA PHE A 21 6.12 -9.18 -2.95
C PHE A 21 6.56 -8.17 -3.99
N ALA A 22 7.56 -8.54 -4.79
CA ALA A 22 7.99 -7.69 -5.90
C ALA A 22 6.97 -7.68 -7.02
N HIS A 23 6.21 -8.76 -7.17
CA HIS A 23 5.25 -8.91 -8.26
C HIS A 23 3.86 -9.24 -7.72
N ARG A 24 2.86 -8.54 -8.28
CA ARG A 24 1.47 -8.73 -7.87
C ARG A 24 1.03 -10.19 -8.00
N GLU A 25 1.44 -10.86 -9.05
CA GLU A 25 1.01 -12.24 -9.30
C GLU A 25 1.42 -13.18 -8.17
N GLN A 26 2.63 -13.01 -7.67
CA GLN A 26 3.09 -13.86 -6.57
C GLN A 26 2.29 -13.59 -5.30
N ALA A 27 1.95 -12.34 -5.08
CA ALA A 27 1.13 -11.97 -3.93
C ALA A 27 -0.26 -12.60 -4.03
N THR A 28 -0.90 -12.48 -5.19
CA THR A 28 -2.25 -13.02 -5.36
C THR A 28 -2.29 -14.54 -5.28
N ASN A 29 -1.24 -15.21 -5.77
CA ASN A 29 -1.15 -16.67 -5.66
C ASN A 29 -1.03 -17.09 -4.19
N TRP A 30 -0.22 -16.38 -3.42
CA TRP A 30 -0.03 -16.66 -2.01
C TRP A 30 -1.33 -16.42 -1.22
N ILE A 31 -2.02 -15.33 -1.51
CA ILE A 31 -3.30 -15.01 -0.88
C ILE A 31 -4.32 -16.12 -1.17
N ALA A 32 -4.39 -16.57 -2.40
CA ALA A 32 -5.32 -17.63 -2.80
C ALA A 32 -4.96 -18.97 -2.17
N GLN A 33 -3.67 -19.30 -2.14
CA GLN A 33 -3.19 -20.55 -1.58
C GLN A 33 -3.58 -20.71 -0.12
N HIS A 34 -3.46 -19.63 0.65
CA HIS A 34 -3.73 -19.66 2.10
C HIS A 34 -5.10 -19.11 2.46
N LYS A 35 -5.91 -18.75 1.47
CA LYS A 35 -7.28 -18.23 1.65
C LYS A 35 -7.30 -17.05 2.61
N LEU A 36 -6.43 -16.08 2.34
CA LEU A 36 -6.26 -14.95 3.24
C LEU A 36 -7.30 -13.87 3.00
N SER A 37 -7.59 -13.13 4.06
CA SER A 37 -8.48 -11.95 4.01
C SER A 37 -7.69 -10.73 4.41
N GLY A 38 -7.83 -9.65 3.65
CA GLY A 38 -7.11 -8.42 3.92
C GLY A 38 -6.98 -7.55 2.70
N VAL A 39 -5.98 -6.67 2.72
CA VAL A 39 -5.76 -5.68 1.67
C VAL A 39 -4.34 -5.83 1.13
N LEU A 40 -4.25 -5.88 -0.20
CA LEU A 40 -2.97 -5.88 -0.91
C LEU A 40 -2.78 -4.50 -1.51
N THR A 41 -1.68 -3.83 -1.17
CA THR A 41 -1.44 -2.46 -1.58
C THR A 41 -0.08 -2.34 -2.24
N GLU A 42 -0.03 -1.57 -3.33
CA GLU A 42 1.23 -1.28 -4.01
C GLU A 42 1.89 -0.06 -3.38
N TYR A 43 3.18 -0.20 -3.05
CA TYR A 43 3.96 0.88 -2.43
C TYR A 43 5.20 1.18 -3.26
N PRO A 44 5.59 2.46 -3.35
CA PRO A 44 6.86 2.81 -3.98
C PRO A 44 8.03 2.39 -3.09
N VAL A 45 9.11 1.95 -3.73
CA VAL A 45 10.32 1.58 -3.00
C VAL A 45 11.19 2.82 -2.82
N ASP A 46 11.80 2.96 -1.64
CA ASP A 46 12.74 4.03 -1.33
C ASP A 46 12.12 5.43 -1.36
N THR A 47 10.81 5.52 -1.27
CA THR A 47 10.10 6.79 -1.27
C THR A 47 8.99 6.72 -0.23
N GLY A 48 8.88 7.76 0.60
CA GLY A 48 7.76 7.83 1.53
C GLY A 48 6.45 8.01 0.79
N THR A 49 5.37 7.53 1.37
CA THR A 49 4.06 7.58 0.70
C THR A 49 3.62 9.01 0.45
N LEU A 50 3.84 9.93 1.40
CA LEU A 50 3.49 11.33 1.19
C LEU A 50 4.31 11.94 0.07
N ASP A 51 5.62 11.67 0.03
CA ASP A 51 6.49 12.20 -1.01
C ASP A 51 6.07 11.68 -2.39
N TRP A 52 5.72 10.40 -2.46
CA TRP A 52 5.21 9.80 -3.69
C TRP A 52 3.92 10.50 -4.14
N ALA A 53 3.00 10.75 -3.21
CA ALA A 53 1.74 11.40 -3.55
C ALA A 53 1.93 12.83 -4.02
N ILE A 54 2.86 13.56 -3.41
CA ILE A 54 3.17 14.92 -3.84
C ILE A 54 3.79 14.92 -5.23
N THR A 55 4.77 14.05 -5.45
CA THR A 55 5.45 13.96 -6.75
C THR A 55 4.48 13.64 -7.88
N ASN A 56 3.49 12.79 -7.60
CA ASN A 56 2.49 12.40 -8.60
C ASN A 56 1.26 13.29 -8.61
N GLN A 57 1.30 14.40 -7.86
CA GLN A 57 0.21 15.38 -7.82
C GLN A 57 -1.11 14.80 -7.29
N PHE A 58 -1.02 13.79 -6.44
CA PHE A 58 -2.18 13.22 -5.76
C PHE A 58 -2.46 13.92 -4.45
N PHE A 59 -1.53 14.70 -3.95
CA PHE A 59 -1.68 15.46 -2.73
C PHE A 59 -0.90 16.76 -2.83
N LEU A 60 -1.54 17.84 -2.40
CA LEU A 60 -0.92 19.16 -2.42
C LEU A 60 -0.89 19.69 -0.98
N PRO A 61 0.28 19.82 -0.37
CA PRO A 61 0.37 20.37 0.98
C PRO A 61 -0.14 21.80 1.02
N LYS A 62 -1.06 22.10 1.92
CA LYS A 62 -1.66 23.43 2.04
C LYS A 62 -1.61 23.99 3.44
N LYS A 63 -1.28 23.14 4.43
CA LYS A 63 -1.30 23.53 5.83
C LYS A 63 0.06 23.23 6.47
N PRO A 64 0.47 24.04 7.48
CA PRO A 64 1.74 23.78 8.15
C PRO A 64 1.86 22.37 8.73
N GLU A 65 0.76 21.79 9.23
CA GLU A 65 0.80 20.48 9.82
C GLU A 65 1.12 19.39 8.78
N HIS A 66 0.99 19.67 7.48
CA HIS A 66 1.30 18.70 6.45
C HIS A 66 2.81 18.41 6.34
N SER A 67 3.64 19.22 6.96
CA SER A 67 5.09 18.98 7.01
C SER A 67 5.55 18.44 8.35
N GLN A 68 4.63 18.15 9.26
CA GLN A 68 4.97 17.67 10.60
C GLN A 68 5.09 16.16 10.62
N ALA A 69 5.94 15.67 11.52
CA ALA A 69 6.20 14.23 11.62
C ALA A 69 4.92 13.41 11.81
N LYS A 70 4.02 13.90 12.65
CA LYS A 70 2.78 13.17 12.93
C LYS A 70 1.95 12.93 11.68
N PHE A 71 1.89 13.91 10.79
CA PHE A 71 1.15 13.79 9.55
C PHE A 71 1.86 12.85 8.57
N ILE A 72 3.17 13.05 8.42
CA ILE A 72 3.97 12.29 7.47
C ILE A 72 3.96 10.80 7.81
N GLN A 73 4.12 10.48 9.09
CA GLN A 73 4.27 9.09 9.52
C GLN A 73 2.99 8.26 9.40
N SER A 74 1.84 8.92 9.28
CA SER A 74 0.57 8.21 9.19
C SER A 74 -0.15 8.43 7.85
N PHE A 75 0.52 9.07 6.90
CA PHE A 75 -0.11 9.42 5.63
C PHE A 75 -0.42 8.17 4.81
N THR A 76 -1.62 8.09 4.28
CA THR A 76 -2.04 7.07 3.33
C THR A 76 -2.75 7.74 2.17
N SER A 77 -2.82 7.05 1.03
CA SER A 77 -3.49 7.59 -0.15
C SER A 77 -4.31 6.52 -0.84
N SER A 78 -5.56 6.84 -1.12
CA SER A 78 -6.44 5.95 -1.89
C SER A 78 -6.03 5.87 -3.36
N ARG A 79 -5.09 6.71 -3.78
CA ARG A 79 -4.55 6.68 -5.15
C ARG A 79 -3.53 5.55 -5.32
N GLN A 80 -3.06 4.94 -4.24
CA GLN A 80 -2.25 3.73 -4.35
C GLN A 80 -3.13 2.60 -4.84
N ARG A 81 -2.59 1.79 -5.76
CA ARG A 81 -3.34 0.62 -6.22
C ARG A 81 -3.52 -0.33 -5.06
N HIS A 82 -4.76 -0.76 -4.82
CA HIS A 82 -5.03 -1.67 -3.72
C HIS A 82 -6.21 -2.56 -4.06
N GLU A 83 -6.20 -3.75 -3.47
CA GLU A 83 -7.21 -4.77 -3.72
C GLU A 83 -7.63 -5.40 -2.41
N HIS A 84 -8.91 -5.64 -2.28
CA HIS A 84 -9.47 -6.26 -1.09
C HIS A 84 -9.76 -7.73 -1.35
N TYR A 85 -9.40 -8.58 -0.40
CA TYR A 85 -9.55 -10.03 -0.52
C TYR A 85 -10.33 -10.59 0.65
N GLU A 86 -11.15 -11.62 0.36
CA GLU A 86 -11.84 -12.39 1.38
C GLU A 86 -11.62 -13.87 1.08
N GLU A 87 -11.04 -14.58 2.01
CA GLU A 87 -10.76 -16.01 1.91
C GLU A 87 -10.09 -16.36 0.57
N GLY A 88 -9.12 -15.57 0.21
CA GLY A 88 -8.31 -15.80 -0.97
C GLY A 88 -8.88 -15.26 -2.27
N THR A 89 -10.08 -14.69 -2.25
CA THR A 89 -10.77 -14.22 -3.45
C THR A 89 -10.83 -12.70 -3.49
N LEU A 90 -10.51 -12.13 -4.64
CA LEU A 90 -10.60 -10.69 -4.85
C LEU A 90 -12.05 -10.23 -4.80
N VAL A 91 -12.36 -9.24 -3.96
CA VAL A 91 -13.72 -8.72 -3.84
C VAL A 91 -13.83 -7.24 -4.21
N ALA A 92 -12.72 -6.51 -4.27
CA ALA A 92 -12.79 -5.10 -4.71
C ALA A 92 -11.45 -4.58 -5.15
#